data_429ebbcc0809c87e01588f5eb3c07122
#
_entry.id   429ebbcc0809c87e01588f5eb3c07122
#
_cell.length_a   1.000
_cell.length_b   1.000
_cell.length_c   1.000
_cell.angle_alpha   90.00
_cell.angle_beta   90.00
_cell.angle_gamma   90.00
#
_symmetry.space_group_name_H-M   'P 1'
#
loop_
_entity.id
_entity.type
_entity.pdbx_description
1 polymer ?
#
loop_
_entity_poly.entity_id
_entity_poly.type
_entity_poly.pdbx_seq_one_letter_code
_entity_poly.pdbx_strand_id
1 'polypeptide(L)'
;MYSKNFQNSLKKPNFVDYVVFYALKENNMARKASTNKKYTFIDLFAGCGGLSEGFYRQGFQAVAHIEIDHSACDTLKERMRYYGYKNAENEVIEADITSEDIIDKIENAVNGRTVDIIIGGPPCQAYSTAGRVRDKEGMEKDARNFLFESYVKILEYYKPKLFVFENVTGLLSAKVKGKPILPMVMSALGRHYNICNDLRRIVFNTADYGVPQIRKRIILMGIRKDISSIEISDLYDSIKKTHYDPEMSEPERKGLKRYVDVHDAISDLPFVLPGQDASTDNYVYPCNNEFLQAIGKPGNHPLMDHICRKHNDTDRERFRVMIENHWSFGEMRRARPDLEHEHARVFDNSYVVQWWDFPSKTILAHIHKDGFQFIHPDIAQARTFTVREAARIQSFPDDFVFCGSRGDKYKQIGNAVPCLFAEALAKAVKKALIEIDSI
;
A
#
# COMPACT_ATOMS: atom_id res chain seq x y z
N MET A 1 -24.99 55.78 11.69
CA MET A 1 -25.88 55.40 10.58
C MET A 1 -25.22 54.35 9.74
N TYR A 2 -25.96 53.28 9.48
CA TYR A 2 -25.70 52.09 8.63
C TYR A 2 -24.71 51.03 9.10
N SER A 3 -25.24 50.18 9.99
CA SER A 3 -24.95 48.76 10.03
C SER A 3 -25.91 48.05 9.07
N LYS A 4 -25.43 47.18 8.19
CA LYS A 4 -26.26 46.15 7.57
C LYS A 4 -25.43 44.89 7.32
N ASN A 5 -25.72 43.89 8.11
CA ASN A 5 -25.87 42.48 7.84
C ASN A 5 -25.38 41.96 6.46
N PHE A 6 -24.36 41.08 6.50
CA PHE A 6 -24.19 39.99 5.54
C PHE A 6 -24.02 38.68 6.31
N GLN A 7 -25.16 38.10 6.74
CA GLN A 7 -25.26 36.69 6.97
C GLN A 7 -25.57 36.02 5.63
N ASN A 8 -24.57 35.55 4.93
CA ASN A 8 -24.78 34.61 3.84
C ASN A 8 -24.71 33.19 4.41
N SER A 9 -25.88 32.55 4.49
CA SER A 9 -26.05 31.13 4.77
C SER A 9 -25.43 30.32 3.64
N LEU A 10 -24.23 29.82 3.85
CA LEU A 10 -23.66 28.77 3.01
C LEU A 10 -24.43 27.49 3.31
N LYS A 11 -25.29 27.08 2.39
CA LYS A 11 -25.94 25.76 2.41
C LYS A 11 -24.86 24.67 2.37
N LYS A 12 -24.96 23.69 3.28
CA LYS A 12 -24.11 22.47 3.22
C LYS A 12 -24.31 21.82 1.84
N PRO A 13 -23.23 21.45 1.14
CA PRO A 13 -23.35 20.71 -0.10
C PRO A 13 -24.05 19.37 0.23
N ASN A 14 -25.12 19.05 -0.48
CA ASN A 14 -25.82 17.80 -0.34
C ASN A 14 -25.13 16.73 -1.23
N PHE A 15 -25.54 15.48 -1.09
CA PHE A 15 -25.02 14.35 -1.89
C PHE A 15 -25.06 14.61 -3.41
N VAL A 16 -25.98 15.44 -3.88
CA VAL A 16 -26.12 15.84 -5.29
C VAL A 16 -24.99 16.77 -5.73
N ASP A 17 -24.52 17.66 -4.85
CA ASP A 17 -23.41 18.57 -5.15
C ASP A 17 -22.08 17.79 -5.26
N TYR A 18 -21.92 16.72 -4.49
CA TYR A 18 -20.82 15.77 -4.65
C TYR A 18 -20.89 15.05 -6.02
N VAL A 19 -22.05 14.56 -6.42
CA VAL A 19 -22.25 13.93 -7.73
C VAL A 19 -21.96 14.90 -8.87
N VAL A 20 -22.36 16.17 -8.74
CA VAL A 20 -22.11 17.20 -9.75
C VAL A 20 -20.63 17.57 -9.82
N PHE A 21 -19.92 17.62 -8.68
CA PHE A 21 -18.47 17.87 -8.66
C PHE A 21 -17.69 16.72 -9.33
N TYR A 22 -18.13 15.48 -9.12
CA TYR A 22 -17.56 14.30 -9.81
C TYR A 22 -17.88 14.32 -11.31
N ALA A 23 -19.10 14.69 -11.71
CA ALA A 23 -19.51 14.79 -13.13
C ALA A 23 -18.76 15.90 -13.89
N LEU A 24 -18.40 17.00 -13.23
CA LEU A 24 -17.58 18.06 -13.82
C LEU A 24 -16.11 17.65 -13.98
N LYS A 25 -15.61 16.77 -13.11
CA LYS A 25 -14.27 16.16 -13.25
C LYS A 25 -14.23 15.19 -14.43
N GLU A 26 -15.31 14.42 -14.67
CA GLU A 26 -15.46 13.56 -15.85
C GLU A 26 -15.37 14.32 -17.17
N ASN A 27 -15.97 15.51 -17.28
CA ASN A 27 -15.91 16.33 -18.50
C ASN A 27 -14.51 16.90 -18.81
N ASN A 28 -13.65 17.08 -17.81
CA ASN A 28 -12.26 17.52 -18.02
C ASN A 28 -11.31 16.37 -18.35
N MET A 29 -11.62 15.13 -17.90
CA MET A 29 -10.88 13.93 -18.30
C MET A 29 -11.27 13.46 -19.71
N ALA A 30 -12.52 13.61 -20.11
CA ALA A 30 -13.02 13.24 -21.45
C ALA A 30 -12.38 14.05 -22.61
N ARG A 31 -11.79 15.22 -22.34
CA ARG A 31 -11.16 16.06 -23.37
C ARG A 31 -9.72 15.68 -23.77
N LYS A 32 -9.13 14.64 -23.18
CA LYS A 32 -7.86 14.01 -23.62
C LYS A 32 -8.06 12.57 -24.07
N ALA A 33 -9.11 12.29 -24.84
CA ALA A 33 -9.24 11.04 -25.57
C ALA A 33 -8.33 11.08 -26.80
N SER A 34 -7.03 10.96 -26.60
CA SER A 34 -6.11 10.40 -27.59
C SER A 34 -6.34 8.90 -27.63
N THR A 35 -6.31 8.30 -28.79
CA THR A 35 -6.48 6.91 -29.18
C THR A 35 -5.51 5.97 -28.43
N ASN A 36 -5.67 5.76 -27.13
CA ASN A 36 -4.82 4.87 -26.35
C ASN A 36 -5.62 3.66 -25.86
N LYS A 37 -5.22 2.48 -26.39
CA LYS A 37 -5.64 1.18 -25.86
C LYS A 37 -5.53 1.19 -24.33
N LYS A 38 -6.63 0.88 -23.65
CA LYS A 38 -6.62 0.67 -22.20
C LYS A 38 -6.23 -0.77 -21.93
N TYR A 39 -5.09 -0.96 -21.28
CA TYR A 39 -4.66 -2.28 -20.81
C TYR A 39 -5.50 -2.70 -19.61
N THR A 40 -5.79 -3.98 -19.53
CA THR A 40 -6.63 -4.58 -18.52
C THR A 40 -5.83 -5.43 -17.54
N PHE A 41 -6.31 -5.50 -16.29
CA PHE A 41 -5.65 -6.33 -15.28
C PHE A 41 -6.62 -7.06 -14.37
N ILE A 42 -6.16 -8.19 -13.84
CA ILE A 42 -6.73 -8.88 -12.67
C ILE A 42 -5.80 -8.64 -11.49
N ASP A 43 -6.35 -8.32 -10.31
CA ASP A 43 -5.60 -8.22 -9.05
C ASP A 43 -5.98 -9.38 -8.12
N LEU A 44 -5.01 -10.24 -7.83
CA LEU A 44 -5.17 -11.39 -6.95
C LEU A 44 -4.63 -11.07 -5.56
N PHE A 45 -5.41 -11.40 -4.53
CA PHE A 45 -5.12 -10.98 -3.13
C PHE A 45 -5.09 -9.46 -3.00
N ALA A 46 -6.08 -8.82 -3.58
CA ALA A 46 -6.07 -7.38 -3.86
C ALA A 46 -6.01 -6.49 -2.59
N GLY A 47 -6.37 -7.03 -1.42
CA GLY A 47 -6.48 -6.24 -0.20
C GLY A 47 -7.43 -5.05 -0.41
N CYS A 48 -7.04 -3.88 0.08
CA CYS A 48 -7.79 -2.65 -0.17
C CYS A 48 -7.43 -1.96 -1.50
N GLY A 49 -6.62 -2.59 -2.36
CA GLY A 49 -6.28 -2.04 -3.67
C GLY A 49 -5.06 -1.12 -3.72
N GLY A 50 -4.11 -1.25 -2.78
CA GLY A 50 -2.89 -0.43 -2.82
C GLY A 50 -2.05 -0.66 -4.08
N LEU A 51 -1.95 -1.91 -4.56
CA LEU A 51 -1.29 -2.23 -5.82
C LEU A 51 -2.13 -1.73 -7.01
N SER A 52 -3.43 -2.01 -7.01
CA SER A 52 -4.38 -1.54 -8.02
C SER A 52 -4.39 -0.02 -8.19
N GLU A 53 -4.22 0.76 -7.10
CA GLU A 53 -4.17 2.22 -7.13
C GLU A 53 -3.09 2.74 -8.07
N GLY A 54 -1.89 2.14 -8.05
CA GLY A 54 -0.82 2.50 -8.97
C GLY A 54 -1.17 2.23 -10.43
N PHE A 55 -1.86 1.13 -10.71
CA PHE A 55 -2.32 0.76 -12.04
C PHE A 55 -3.45 1.68 -12.52
N TYR A 56 -4.42 2.01 -11.66
CA TYR A 56 -5.46 3.00 -11.99
C TYR A 56 -4.88 4.37 -12.35
N ARG A 57 -3.89 4.85 -11.59
CA ARG A 57 -3.21 6.13 -11.87
C ARG A 57 -2.50 6.13 -13.23
N GLN A 58 -2.08 4.99 -13.71
CA GLN A 58 -1.48 4.82 -15.04
C GLN A 58 -2.50 4.52 -16.15
N GLY A 59 -3.80 4.55 -15.84
CA GLY A 59 -4.89 4.39 -16.80
C GLY A 59 -5.17 2.94 -17.22
N PHE A 60 -4.70 1.96 -16.44
CA PHE A 60 -5.14 0.57 -16.59
C PHE A 60 -6.59 0.42 -16.15
N GLN A 61 -7.25 -0.59 -16.67
CA GLN A 61 -8.61 -0.95 -16.32
C GLN A 61 -8.63 -2.32 -15.62
N ALA A 62 -9.09 -2.36 -14.38
CA ALA A 62 -9.34 -3.64 -13.72
C ALA A 62 -10.52 -4.36 -14.38
N VAL A 63 -10.43 -5.69 -14.43
CA VAL A 63 -11.52 -6.56 -14.89
C VAL A 63 -11.96 -7.54 -13.82
N ALA A 64 -11.14 -7.79 -12.80
CA ALA A 64 -11.50 -8.52 -11.60
C ALA A 64 -10.52 -8.21 -10.46
N HIS A 65 -11.01 -8.24 -9.22
CA HIS A 65 -10.23 -8.27 -7.99
C HIS A 65 -10.70 -9.45 -7.16
N ILE A 66 -9.76 -10.18 -6.58
CA ILE A 66 -10.07 -11.31 -5.70
C ILE A 66 -9.53 -10.99 -4.31
N GLU A 67 -10.41 -10.96 -3.32
CA GLU A 67 -10.08 -10.69 -1.93
C GLU A 67 -11.03 -11.48 -1.01
N ILE A 68 -10.56 -11.91 0.15
CA ILE A 68 -11.34 -12.68 1.12
C ILE A 68 -11.88 -11.80 2.26
N ASP A 69 -11.22 -10.67 2.55
CA ASP A 69 -11.62 -9.76 3.63
C ASP A 69 -12.73 -8.84 3.17
N HIS A 70 -13.90 -8.97 3.80
CA HIS A 70 -15.11 -8.20 3.48
C HIS A 70 -14.85 -6.68 3.49
N SER A 71 -14.21 -6.17 4.55
CA SER A 71 -13.95 -4.73 4.68
C SER A 71 -13.00 -4.20 3.59
N ALA A 72 -12.06 -5.03 3.15
CA ALA A 72 -11.15 -4.70 2.06
C ALA A 72 -11.90 -4.71 0.71
N CYS A 73 -12.82 -5.65 0.50
CA CYS A 73 -13.70 -5.68 -0.68
C CYS A 73 -14.55 -4.41 -0.77
N ASP A 74 -15.14 -3.97 0.34
CA ASP A 74 -15.93 -2.73 0.37
C ASP A 74 -15.07 -1.50 0.06
N THR A 75 -13.85 -1.44 0.60
CA THR A 75 -12.89 -0.39 0.27
C THR A 75 -12.54 -0.38 -1.23
N LEU A 76 -12.30 -1.54 -1.82
CA LEU A 76 -12.05 -1.69 -3.27
C LEU A 76 -13.22 -1.18 -4.09
N LYS A 77 -14.46 -1.58 -3.76
CA LYS A 77 -15.68 -1.15 -4.46
C LYS A 77 -15.81 0.37 -4.41
N GLU A 78 -15.59 0.99 -3.24
CA GLU A 78 -15.60 2.46 -3.12
C GLU A 78 -14.52 3.10 -4.01
N ARG A 79 -13.30 2.56 -4.03
CA ARG A 79 -12.24 3.09 -4.86
C ARG A 79 -12.50 2.91 -6.35
N MET A 80 -13.09 1.79 -6.75
CA MET A 80 -13.52 1.57 -8.14
C MET A 80 -14.60 2.55 -8.56
N ARG A 81 -15.61 2.82 -7.72
CA ARG A 81 -16.64 3.85 -7.99
C ARG A 81 -16.01 5.24 -8.17
N TYR A 82 -15.02 5.57 -7.35
CA TYR A 82 -14.25 6.80 -7.52
C TYR A 82 -13.61 6.92 -8.92
N TYR A 83 -13.15 5.81 -9.49
CA TYR A 83 -12.62 5.73 -10.86
C TYR A 83 -13.69 5.58 -11.95
N GLY A 84 -14.97 5.64 -11.60
CA GLY A 84 -16.10 5.60 -12.55
C GLY A 84 -16.53 4.19 -12.98
N TYR A 85 -16.14 3.15 -12.24
CA TYR A 85 -16.58 1.78 -12.51
C TYR A 85 -18.06 1.60 -12.13
N LYS A 86 -18.88 1.16 -13.10
CA LYS A 86 -20.33 0.93 -12.89
C LYS A 86 -20.64 -0.45 -12.34
N ASN A 87 -19.74 -1.42 -12.51
CA ASN A 87 -19.91 -2.82 -12.15
C ASN A 87 -19.00 -3.25 -11.01
N ALA A 88 -18.58 -2.33 -10.13
CA ALA A 88 -17.68 -2.62 -9.01
C ALA A 88 -18.14 -3.82 -8.16
N GLU A 89 -19.46 -4.01 -7.99
CA GLU A 89 -20.04 -5.13 -7.25
C GLU A 89 -19.70 -6.50 -7.86
N ASN A 90 -19.62 -6.59 -9.18
CA ASN A 90 -19.33 -7.84 -9.88
C ASN A 90 -17.84 -8.02 -10.13
N GLU A 91 -17.08 -6.93 -10.19
CA GLU A 91 -15.63 -6.95 -10.49
C GLU A 91 -14.78 -7.11 -9.22
N VAL A 92 -15.36 -6.92 -8.02
CA VAL A 92 -14.74 -7.26 -6.73
C VAL A 92 -15.36 -8.58 -6.22
N ILE A 93 -14.60 -9.64 -6.31
CA ILE A 93 -14.98 -11.00 -5.95
C ILE A 93 -14.54 -11.26 -4.51
N GLU A 94 -15.49 -11.25 -3.58
CA GLU A 94 -15.24 -11.65 -2.19
C GLU A 94 -15.25 -13.18 -2.12
N ALA A 95 -14.07 -13.78 -2.17
CA ALA A 95 -13.93 -15.25 -2.19
C ALA A 95 -12.56 -15.72 -1.68
N ASP A 96 -12.54 -16.96 -1.18
CA ASP A 96 -11.30 -17.69 -1.02
C ASP A 96 -10.79 -18.09 -2.41
N ILE A 97 -9.58 -17.65 -2.75
CA ILE A 97 -8.94 -17.94 -4.04
C ILE A 97 -8.68 -19.44 -4.27
N THR A 98 -8.75 -20.25 -3.22
CA THR A 98 -8.61 -21.72 -3.30
C THR A 98 -9.91 -22.44 -3.62
N SER A 99 -11.05 -21.75 -3.66
CA SER A 99 -12.35 -22.35 -3.95
C SER A 99 -12.38 -22.99 -5.35
N GLU A 100 -13.11 -24.09 -5.47
CA GLU A 100 -13.18 -24.86 -6.73
C GLU A 100 -13.77 -24.04 -7.88
N ASP A 101 -14.75 -23.18 -7.56
CA ASP A 101 -15.49 -22.31 -8.49
C ASP A 101 -14.82 -20.96 -8.77
N ILE A 102 -13.58 -20.73 -8.30
CA ILE A 102 -12.92 -19.43 -8.41
C ILE A 102 -12.73 -18.97 -9.85
N ILE A 103 -12.40 -19.90 -10.76
CA ILE A 103 -12.22 -19.58 -12.18
C ILE A 103 -13.54 -19.10 -12.78
N ASP A 104 -14.66 -19.78 -12.48
CA ASP A 104 -15.98 -19.39 -13.01
C ASP A 104 -16.39 -18.00 -12.50
N LYS A 105 -16.12 -17.71 -11.23
CA LYS A 105 -16.36 -16.37 -10.65
C LYS A 105 -15.57 -15.29 -11.36
N ILE A 106 -14.29 -15.56 -11.64
CA ILE A 106 -13.40 -14.60 -12.34
C ILE A 106 -13.89 -14.43 -13.79
N GLU A 107 -14.24 -15.52 -14.49
CA GLU A 107 -14.78 -15.46 -15.87
C GLU A 107 -16.04 -14.61 -15.94
N ASN A 108 -16.96 -14.77 -14.99
CA ASN A 108 -18.18 -13.96 -14.91
C ASN A 108 -17.84 -12.46 -14.74
N ALA A 109 -16.85 -12.11 -13.92
CA ALA A 109 -16.42 -10.74 -13.74
C ALA A 109 -15.69 -10.20 -14.98
N VAL A 110 -14.79 -10.98 -15.55
CA VAL A 110 -14.03 -10.64 -16.78
C VAL A 110 -14.98 -10.46 -17.97
N ASN A 111 -16.02 -11.28 -18.07
CA ASN A 111 -17.08 -11.18 -19.08
C ASN A 111 -16.55 -11.01 -20.51
N GLY A 112 -15.68 -11.89 -20.94
CA GLY A 112 -15.09 -11.92 -22.29
C GLY A 112 -14.08 -10.80 -22.61
N ARG A 113 -13.75 -9.92 -21.63
CA ARG A 113 -12.67 -8.92 -21.81
C ARG A 113 -11.30 -9.61 -21.84
N THR A 114 -10.37 -9.04 -22.55
CA THR A 114 -8.97 -9.51 -22.53
C THR A 114 -8.36 -9.25 -21.16
N VAL A 115 -7.36 -10.05 -20.77
CA VAL A 115 -6.53 -9.85 -19.59
C VAL A 115 -5.09 -9.64 -20.06
N ASP A 116 -4.62 -8.39 -20.04
CA ASP A 116 -3.26 -8.06 -20.49
C ASP A 116 -2.21 -8.39 -19.42
N ILE A 117 -2.59 -8.25 -18.13
CA ILE A 117 -1.69 -8.51 -16.99
C ILE A 117 -2.44 -9.07 -15.78
N ILE A 118 -1.76 -9.94 -15.02
CA ILE A 118 -2.18 -10.34 -13.67
C ILE A 118 -1.19 -9.75 -12.68
N ILE A 119 -1.72 -9.05 -11.66
CA ILE A 119 -0.96 -8.54 -10.54
C ILE A 119 -1.41 -9.22 -9.25
N GLY A 120 -0.62 -9.16 -8.18
CA GLY A 120 -1.05 -9.64 -6.87
C GLY A 120 0.09 -9.97 -5.92
N GLY A 121 -0.27 -10.06 -4.64
CA GLY A 121 0.64 -10.38 -3.55
C GLY A 121 0.11 -11.51 -2.66
N PRO A 122 0.37 -12.79 -2.97
CA PRO A 122 -0.09 -13.87 -2.11
C PRO A 122 0.43 -13.71 -0.68
N PRO A 123 -0.42 -13.85 0.36
CA PRO A 123 -0.02 -13.64 1.73
C PRO A 123 1.10 -14.59 2.14
N CYS A 124 2.16 -14.00 2.71
CA CYS A 124 3.36 -14.69 3.16
C CYS A 124 3.42 -14.76 4.69
N GLN A 125 2.27 -14.97 5.35
CA GLN A 125 2.23 -14.98 6.82
C GLN A 125 3.08 -16.11 7.39
N ALA A 126 3.17 -17.23 6.70
CA ALA A 126 4.04 -18.36 7.03
C ALA A 126 5.54 -18.01 6.94
N TYR A 127 5.93 -17.01 6.14
CA TYR A 127 7.34 -16.71 5.86
C TYR A 127 7.84 -15.44 6.52
N SER A 128 6.93 -14.63 7.12
CA SER A 128 7.33 -13.41 7.82
C SER A 128 8.05 -13.73 9.13
N THR A 129 9.01 -12.89 9.52
CA THR A 129 9.74 -13.03 10.79
C THR A 129 8.79 -13.12 12.00
N ALA A 130 7.70 -12.34 11.97
CA ALA A 130 6.68 -12.35 13.03
C ALA A 130 5.83 -13.64 13.03
N GLY A 131 5.60 -14.27 11.87
CA GLY A 131 4.91 -15.55 11.75
C GLY A 131 5.76 -16.69 12.32
N ARG A 132 7.04 -16.71 12.01
CA ARG A 132 7.97 -17.77 12.47
C ARG A 132 8.14 -17.86 13.99
N VAL A 133 8.06 -16.73 14.69
CA VAL A 133 8.19 -16.69 16.17
C VAL A 133 6.97 -17.30 16.87
N ARG A 134 5.82 -17.36 16.21
CA ARG A 134 4.56 -17.84 16.82
C ARG A 134 4.26 -19.30 16.59
N ASP A 135 4.87 -19.90 15.59
CA ASP A 135 4.59 -21.30 15.21
C ASP A 135 5.66 -22.26 15.75
N LYS A 136 5.30 -23.04 16.76
CA LYS A 136 6.16 -24.06 17.36
C LYS A 136 6.24 -25.36 16.54
N GLU A 137 5.36 -25.56 15.55
CA GLU A 137 5.27 -26.78 14.74
C GLU A 137 5.91 -26.64 13.34
N GLY A 138 6.65 -25.53 13.08
CA GLY A 138 7.44 -25.37 11.86
C GLY A 138 6.62 -25.13 10.59
N MET A 139 5.36 -24.66 10.72
CA MET A 139 4.49 -24.21 9.63
C MET A 139 4.14 -25.27 8.56
N GLU A 140 4.39 -26.54 8.85
CA GLU A 140 4.23 -27.63 7.86
C GLU A 140 2.79 -27.87 7.40
N LYS A 141 1.80 -27.48 8.23
CA LYS A 141 0.37 -27.69 7.99
C LYS A 141 -0.38 -26.44 7.54
N ASP A 142 0.31 -25.29 7.41
CA ASP A 142 -0.36 -24.03 7.02
C ASP A 142 -0.64 -24.03 5.51
N ALA A 143 -1.91 -24.19 5.14
CA ALA A 143 -2.37 -24.16 3.75
C ALA A 143 -1.96 -22.88 3.01
N ARG A 144 -1.71 -21.77 3.74
CA ARG A 144 -1.26 -20.49 3.18
C ARG A 144 0.14 -20.55 2.57
N ASN A 145 0.92 -21.58 2.86
CA ASN A 145 2.23 -21.82 2.25
C ASN A 145 2.16 -22.05 0.74
N PHE A 146 1.00 -22.45 0.24
CA PHE A 146 0.79 -22.84 -1.15
C PHE A 146 -0.18 -21.91 -1.90
N LEU A 147 -0.56 -20.78 -1.31
CA LEU A 147 -1.43 -19.81 -2.00
C LEU A 147 -0.83 -19.25 -3.31
N PHE A 148 0.49 -19.32 -3.47
CA PHE A 148 1.12 -19.02 -4.75
C PHE A 148 0.68 -19.99 -5.87
N GLU A 149 0.29 -21.23 -5.53
CA GLU A 149 -0.22 -22.20 -6.52
C GLU A 149 -1.56 -21.75 -7.11
N SER A 150 -2.43 -21.12 -6.29
CA SER A 150 -3.67 -20.52 -6.79
C SER A 150 -3.37 -19.36 -7.75
N TYR A 151 -2.36 -18.53 -7.43
CA TYR A 151 -1.89 -17.49 -8.36
C TYR A 151 -1.43 -18.10 -9.67
N VAL A 152 -0.59 -19.15 -9.64
CA VAL A 152 -0.07 -19.84 -10.83
C VAL A 152 -1.20 -20.47 -11.64
N LYS A 153 -2.19 -21.13 -10.99
CA LYS A 153 -3.36 -21.72 -11.65
C LYS A 153 -4.12 -20.67 -12.49
N ILE A 154 -4.37 -19.50 -11.92
CA ILE A 154 -5.09 -18.40 -12.60
C ILE A 154 -4.20 -17.82 -13.71
N LEU A 155 -2.89 -17.68 -13.48
CA LEU A 155 -1.92 -17.23 -14.47
C LEU A 155 -1.86 -18.18 -15.68
N GLU A 156 -1.87 -19.49 -15.46
CA GLU A 156 -1.87 -20.52 -16.51
C GLU A 156 -3.18 -20.54 -17.30
N TYR A 157 -4.30 -20.20 -16.65
CA TYR A 157 -5.61 -20.14 -17.30
C TYR A 157 -5.72 -18.94 -18.27
N TYR A 158 -5.45 -17.71 -17.77
CA TYR A 158 -5.61 -16.47 -18.55
C TYR A 158 -4.46 -16.21 -19.52
N LYS A 159 -3.27 -16.69 -19.22
CA LYS A 159 -2.04 -16.50 -20.03
C LYS A 159 -1.82 -15.03 -20.44
N PRO A 160 -1.85 -14.06 -19.48
CA PRO A 160 -1.64 -12.65 -19.81
C PRO A 160 -0.27 -12.43 -20.44
N LYS A 161 -0.05 -11.28 -21.06
CA LYS A 161 1.27 -10.92 -21.62
C LYS A 161 2.34 -10.80 -20.53
N LEU A 162 1.97 -10.24 -19.38
CA LEU A 162 2.83 -9.96 -18.24
C LEU A 162 2.16 -10.39 -16.92
N PHE A 163 2.98 -10.56 -15.88
CA PHE A 163 2.49 -10.64 -14.53
C PHE A 163 3.39 -9.84 -13.56
N VAL A 164 2.83 -9.42 -12.42
CA VAL A 164 3.55 -8.87 -11.27
C VAL A 164 3.13 -9.63 -10.01
N PHE A 165 4.10 -10.29 -9.39
CA PHE A 165 3.93 -11.05 -8.15
C PHE A 165 4.74 -10.36 -7.04
N GLU A 166 4.05 -9.81 -6.04
CA GLU A 166 4.67 -9.13 -4.89
C GLU A 166 4.79 -10.08 -3.70
N ASN A 167 5.88 -9.94 -2.93
CA ASN A 167 6.01 -10.65 -1.66
C ASN A 167 7.00 -9.97 -0.69
N VAL A 168 7.01 -10.43 0.56
CA VAL A 168 7.97 -9.96 1.58
C VAL A 168 9.36 -10.58 1.36
N THR A 169 10.42 -9.87 1.78
CA THR A 169 11.80 -10.36 1.67
C THR A 169 12.07 -11.65 2.48
N GLY A 170 11.21 -11.97 3.45
CA GLY A 170 11.26 -13.24 4.17
C GLY A 170 11.18 -14.47 3.25
N LEU A 171 10.59 -14.34 2.06
CA LEU A 171 10.53 -15.41 1.05
C LEU A 171 11.92 -15.88 0.59
N LEU A 172 12.95 -15.01 0.61
CA LEU A 172 14.33 -15.35 0.22
C LEU A 172 14.92 -16.48 1.10
N SER A 173 14.54 -16.55 2.36
CA SER A 173 15.06 -17.52 3.34
C SER A 173 14.02 -18.52 3.83
N ALA A 174 12.79 -18.43 3.34
CA ALA A 174 11.70 -19.30 3.77
C ALA A 174 11.88 -20.74 3.31
N LYS A 175 11.55 -21.68 4.20
CA LYS A 175 11.59 -23.11 3.92
C LYS A 175 10.30 -23.76 4.42
N VAL A 176 9.78 -24.72 3.66
CA VAL A 176 8.71 -25.64 4.08
C VAL A 176 9.27 -27.06 3.97
N LYS A 177 9.16 -27.86 5.04
CA LYS A 177 9.75 -29.20 5.11
C LYS A 177 11.24 -29.23 4.73
N GLY A 178 11.99 -28.21 5.18
CA GLY A 178 13.41 -28.04 4.88
C GLY A 178 13.76 -27.59 3.46
N LYS A 179 12.78 -27.49 2.54
CA LYS A 179 13.00 -27.06 1.14
C LYS A 179 12.77 -25.56 0.99
N PRO A 180 13.68 -24.81 0.32
CA PRO A 180 13.47 -23.39 0.03
C PRO A 180 12.24 -23.18 -0.86
N ILE A 181 11.41 -22.19 -0.55
CA ILE A 181 10.16 -21.92 -1.28
C ILE A 181 10.39 -21.06 -2.53
N LEU A 182 11.26 -20.07 -2.45
CA LEU A 182 11.48 -19.17 -3.60
C LEU A 182 11.83 -19.92 -4.89
N PRO A 183 12.73 -20.94 -4.90
CA PRO A 183 12.96 -21.73 -6.11
C PRO A 183 11.72 -22.45 -6.63
N MET A 184 10.81 -22.90 -5.74
CA MET A 184 9.55 -23.53 -6.15
C MET A 184 8.63 -22.54 -6.84
N VAL A 185 8.47 -21.33 -6.25
CA VAL A 185 7.69 -20.23 -6.84
C VAL A 185 8.27 -19.84 -8.20
N MET A 186 9.59 -19.62 -8.27
CA MET A 186 10.26 -19.22 -9.53
C MET A 186 10.13 -20.31 -10.59
N SER A 187 10.26 -21.59 -10.21
CA SER A 187 10.07 -22.71 -11.16
C SER A 187 8.64 -22.76 -11.70
N ALA A 188 7.63 -22.56 -10.84
CA ALA A 188 6.23 -22.58 -11.25
C ALA A 188 5.90 -21.41 -12.18
N LEU A 189 6.28 -20.17 -11.81
CA LEU A 189 6.09 -18.98 -12.64
C LEU A 189 6.88 -19.05 -13.95
N GLY A 190 8.09 -19.61 -13.91
CA GLY A 190 8.99 -19.74 -15.06
C GLY A 190 8.59 -20.80 -16.10
N ARG A 191 7.51 -21.58 -15.89
CA ARG A 191 7.06 -22.57 -16.89
C ARG A 191 6.68 -21.92 -18.22
N HIS A 192 5.91 -20.85 -18.16
CA HIS A 192 5.35 -20.16 -19.33
C HIS A 192 5.87 -18.72 -19.50
N TYR A 193 6.66 -18.22 -18.55
CA TYR A 193 7.15 -16.85 -18.54
C TYR A 193 8.68 -16.79 -18.42
N ASN A 194 9.29 -15.83 -19.09
CA ASN A 194 10.65 -15.41 -18.85
C ASN A 194 10.67 -14.56 -17.58
N ILE A 195 11.41 -14.96 -16.56
CA ILE A 195 11.52 -14.29 -15.25
C ILE A 195 12.97 -13.92 -14.95
N CYS A 196 13.16 -12.91 -14.09
CA CYS A 196 14.49 -12.51 -13.65
C CYS A 196 15.06 -13.50 -12.61
N ASN A 197 16.27 -14.03 -12.86
CA ASN A 197 16.97 -14.92 -11.93
C ASN A 197 17.98 -14.20 -11.02
N ASP A 198 18.26 -12.92 -11.25
CA ASP A 198 19.14 -12.13 -10.37
C ASP A 198 18.33 -11.63 -9.15
N LEU A 199 18.58 -12.28 -8.00
CA LEU A 199 17.87 -11.96 -6.75
C LEU A 199 18.10 -10.52 -6.26
N ARG A 200 19.16 -9.85 -6.70
CA ARG A 200 19.42 -8.46 -6.34
C ARG A 200 18.46 -7.50 -7.07
N ARG A 201 18.06 -7.88 -8.29
CA ARG A 201 17.14 -7.08 -9.11
C ARG A 201 15.69 -7.16 -8.67
N ILE A 202 15.29 -8.25 -8.02
CA ILE A 202 13.90 -8.47 -7.58
C ILE A 202 13.59 -7.86 -6.22
N VAL A 203 14.59 -7.36 -5.47
CA VAL A 203 14.39 -6.72 -4.16
C VAL A 203 14.35 -5.20 -4.31
N PHE A 204 13.24 -4.61 -3.92
CA PHE A 204 12.99 -3.17 -3.99
C PHE A 204 12.79 -2.58 -2.60
N ASN A 205 13.34 -1.37 -2.37
CA ASN A 205 12.98 -0.55 -1.22
C ASN A 205 12.00 0.54 -1.68
N THR A 206 10.82 0.61 -1.08
CA THR A 206 9.78 1.55 -1.52
C THR A 206 10.18 3.02 -1.30
N ALA A 207 11.09 3.31 -0.38
CA ALA A 207 11.62 4.66 -0.18
C ALA A 207 12.34 5.20 -1.43
N ASP A 208 12.97 4.34 -2.25
CA ASP A 208 13.60 4.71 -3.52
C ASP A 208 12.60 5.31 -4.54
N TYR A 209 11.30 5.22 -4.26
CA TYR A 209 10.18 5.64 -5.13
C TYR A 209 9.30 6.72 -4.50
N GLY A 210 9.81 7.41 -3.47
CA GLY A 210 9.12 8.53 -2.82
C GLY A 210 8.09 8.12 -1.78
N VAL A 211 8.12 6.88 -1.30
CA VAL A 211 7.30 6.45 -0.18
C VAL A 211 8.01 6.83 1.13
N PRO A 212 7.35 7.52 2.09
CA PRO A 212 7.97 7.92 3.36
C PRO A 212 8.15 6.74 4.34
N GLN A 213 8.65 5.62 3.82
CA GLN A 213 8.76 4.37 4.56
C GLN A 213 9.87 3.48 4.01
N ILE A 214 10.72 2.96 4.88
CA ILE A 214 11.67 1.90 4.54
C ILE A 214 10.91 0.57 4.53
N ARG A 215 10.54 0.10 3.33
CA ARG A 215 9.81 -1.15 3.12
C ARG A 215 10.43 -1.94 1.98
N LYS A 216 11.10 -3.05 2.31
CA LYS A 216 11.70 -3.91 1.30
C LYS A 216 10.72 -5.00 0.87
N ARG A 217 10.61 -5.21 -0.46
CA ARG A 217 9.71 -6.20 -1.07
C ARG A 217 10.39 -6.93 -2.21
N ILE A 218 9.98 -8.16 -2.43
CA ILE A 218 10.30 -8.93 -3.63
C ILE A 218 9.22 -8.64 -4.66
N ILE A 219 9.63 -8.30 -5.87
CA ILE A 219 8.77 -8.18 -7.04
C ILE A 219 9.28 -9.16 -8.10
N LEU A 220 8.53 -10.21 -8.34
CA LEU A 220 8.76 -11.11 -9.46
C LEU A 220 7.86 -10.66 -10.62
N MET A 221 8.45 -10.37 -11.75
CA MET A 221 7.73 -10.07 -12.99
C MET A 221 8.12 -11.09 -14.05
N GLY A 222 7.19 -11.36 -14.95
CA GLY A 222 7.45 -12.25 -16.07
C GLY A 222 6.80 -11.76 -17.37
N ILE A 223 7.46 -12.04 -18.46
CA ILE A 223 6.99 -11.82 -19.83
C ILE A 223 6.71 -13.19 -20.44
N ARG A 224 5.52 -13.39 -21.04
CA ARG A 224 5.15 -14.66 -21.62
C ARG A 224 6.16 -15.09 -22.71
N LYS A 225 6.55 -16.36 -22.71
CA LYS A 225 7.70 -16.86 -23.51
C LYS A 225 7.56 -16.74 -25.03
N ASP A 226 6.33 -16.63 -25.54
CA ASP A 226 6.07 -16.40 -26.97
C ASP A 226 6.31 -14.93 -27.38
N ILE A 227 6.54 -14.03 -26.43
CA ILE A 227 6.85 -12.62 -26.66
C ILE A 227 8.38 -12.46 -26.64
N SER A 228 8.95 -12.06 -27.77
CA SER A 228 10.38 -11.86 -27.96
C SER A 228 10.78 -10.40 -28.24
N SER A 229 9.82 -9.48 -28.17
CA SER A 229 10.04 -8.07 -28.49
C SER A 229 10.72 -7.28 -27.38
N ILE A 230 10.74 -7.82 -26.16
CA ILE A 230 11.32 -7.17 -24.98
C ILE A 230 11.96 -8.23 -24.07
N GLU A 231 13.13 -7.91 -23.53
CA GLU A 231 13.80 -8.76 -22.55
C GLU A 231 13.32 -8.45 -21.12
N ILE A 232 13.32 -9.49 -20.27
CA ILE A 232 12.93 -9.32 -18.86
C ILE A 232 13.84 -8.34 -18.10
N SER A 233 15.11 -8.24 -18.48
CA SER A 233 16.07 -7.26 -17.95
C SER A 233 15.61 -5.82 -18.19
N ASP A 234 15.10 -5.53 -19.39
CA ASP A 234 14.68 -4.19 -19.79
C ASP A 234 13.43 -3.75 -19.01
N LEU A 235 12.52 -4.68 -18.71
CA LEU A 235 11.38 -4.42 -17.85
C LEU A 235 11.84 -3.97 -16.45
N TYR A 236 12.79 -4.69 -15.82
CA TYR A 236 13.31 -4.29 -14.51
C TYR A 236 14.10 -2.97 -14.58
N ASP A 237 14.89 -2.77 -15.63
CA ASP A 237 15.67 -1.55 -15.85
C ASP A 237 14.81 -0.33 -16.11
N SER A 238 13.55 -0.52 -16.51
CA SER A 238 12.59 0.57 -16.71
C SER A 238 11.98 1.09 -15.40
N ILE A 239 12.11 0.35 -14.29
CA ILE A 239 11.66 0.78 -12.95
C ILE A 239 12.72 1.71 -12.36
N LYS A 240 12.66 3.00 -12.70
CA LYS A 240 13.67 3.99 -12.28
C LYS A 240 13.42 4.48 -10.86
N LYS A 241 14.46 4.45 -10.03
CA LYS A 241 14.47 5.16 -8.74
C LYS A 241 14.26 6.66 -8.95
N THR A 242 13.56 7.29 -8.04
CA THR A 242 13.30 8.74 -8.02
C THR A 242 13.93 9.42 -6.80
N HIS A 243 14.26 8.63 -5.78
CA HIS A 243 14.82 9.10 -4.52
C HIS A 243 16.08 8.30 -4.16
N TYR A 244 16.96 8.90 -3.37
CA TYR A 244 18.23 8.29 -2.96
C TYR A 244 18.26 8.00 -1.46
N ASP A 245 18.97 6.92 -1.12
CA ASP A 245 19.38 6.61 0.23
C ASP A 245 20.41 7.64 0.71
N PRO A 246 20.27 8.24 1.91
CA PRO A 246 21.27 9.15 2.47
C PRO A 246 22.71 8.61 2.51
N GLU A 247 22.88 7.29 2.55
CA GLU A 247 24.20 6.62 2.51
C GLU A 247 24.79 6.53 1.09
N MET A 248 24.01 6.86 0.05
CA MET A 248 24.49 6.82 -1.34
C MET A 248 25.53 7.92 -1.61
N SER A 249 26.52 7.63 -2.44
CA SER A 249 27.57 8.61 -2.81
C SER A 249 27.02 9.77 -3.65
N GLU A 250 27.66 10.93 -3.60
CA GLU A 250 27.25 12.13 -4.38
C GLU A 250 27.07 11.87 -5.90
N PRO A 251 27.97 11.16 -6.61
CA PRO A 251 27.77 10.85 -8.02
C PRO A 251 26.50 10.02 -8.28
N GLU A 252 26.13 9.11 -7.36
CA GLU A 252 24.96 8.25 -7.47
C GLU A 252 23.66 8.98 -7.19
N ARG A 253 23.70 10.07 -6.41
CA ARG A 253 22.52 10.92 -6.09
C ARG A 253 22.07 11.79 -7.26
N LYS A 254 22.88 11.94 -8.30
CA LYS A 254 22.60 12.87 -9.41
C LYS A 254 21.24 12.60 -10.04
N GLY A 255 20.38 13.61 -10.00
CA GLY A 255 19.04 13.55 -10.57
C GLY A 255 17.98 12.86 -9.68
N LEU A 256 18.37 12.39 -8.49
CA LEU A 256 17.47 11.81 -7.50
C LEU A 256 17.13 12.85 -6.42
N LYS A 257 15.97 12.69 -5.79
CA LYS A 257 15.52 13.49 -4.63
C LYS A 257 15.91 12.79 -3.34
N ARG A 258 16.02 13.53 -2.21
CA ARG A 258 16.16 12.90 -0.90
C ARG A 258 14.95 12.00 -0.60
N TYR A 259 15.13 11.01 0.25
CA TYR A 259 14.00 10.24 0.77
C TYR A 259 12.95 11.17 1.40
N VAL A 260 11.70 10.86 1.17
CA VAL A 260 10.57 11.49 1.84
C VAL A 260 10.56 10.99 3.29
N ASP A 261 10.48 11.90 4.24
CA ASP A 261 10.48 11.60 5.66
C ASP A 261 9.07 11.69 6.29
N VAL A 262 8.99 11.41 7.59
CA VAL A 262 7.73 11.48 8.34
C VAL A 262 7.20 12.91 8.37
N HIS A 263 8.08 13.93 8.47
CA HIS A 263 7.68 15.33 8.46
C HIS A 263 6.98 15.71 7.16
N ASP A 264 7.54 15.36 6.01
CA ASP A 264 6.92 15.61 4.70
C ASP A 264 5.53 14.97 4.60
N ALA A 265 5.35 13.82 5.25
CA ALA A 265 4.13 13.03 5.10
C ALA A 265 2.97 13.48 5.99
N ILE A 266 3.24 13.92 7.23
CA ILE A 266 2.17 14.10 8.22
C ILE A 266 2.20 15.42 9.00
N SER A 267 3.23 16.28 8.82
CA SER A 267 3.38 17.50 9.63
C SER A 267 2.29 18.56 9.40
N ASP A 268 1.59 18.49 8.28
CA ASP A 268 0.47 19.38 7.95
C ASP A 268 -0.86 18.97 8.57
N LEU A 269 -0.96 17.73 9.10
CA LEU A 269 -2.20 17.24 9.69
C LEU A 269 -2.51 17.95 11.02
N PRO A 270 -3.80 18.16 11.35
CA PRO A 270 -4.20 18.83 12.58
C PRO A 270 -3.67 18.13 13.83
N PHE A 271 -3.37 18.93 14.84
CA PHE A 271 -3.05 18.43 16.18
C PHE A 271 -4.22 17.61 16.75
N VAL A 272 -3.94 16.41 17.28
CA VAL A 272 -4.94 15.53 17.87
C VAL A 272 -4.40 14.83 19.12
N LEU A 273 -5.15 14.86 20.22
CA LEU A 273 -4.79 14.16 21.45
C LEU A 273 -5.39 12.76 21.51
N PRO A 274 -4.86 11.86 22.38
CA PRO A 274 -5.41 10.53 22.58
C PRO A 274 -6.91 10.54 22.85
N GLY A 275 -7.66 9.77 22.04
CA GLY A 275 -9.10 9.66 22.11
C GLY A 275 -9.89 10.75 21.41
N GLN A 276 -9.25 11.74 20.82
CA GLN A 276 -9.91 12.81 20.05
C GLN A 276 -10.03 12.44 18.56
N ASP A 277 -10.99 13.10 17.91
CA ASP A 277 -11.21 13.09 16.45
C ASP A 277 -10.93 14.49 15.91
N ALA A 278 -9.99 14.57 14.99
CA ALA A 278 -9.65 15.79 14.26
C ALA A 278 -10.02 15.69 12.77
N SER A 279 -10.87 14.72 12.41
CA SER A 279 -11.44 14.65 11.06
C SER A 279 -12.34 15.87 10.78
N THR A 280 -12.36 16.37 9.55
CA THR A 280 -13.14 17.54 9.17
C THR A 280 -13.58 17.47 7.71
N ASP A 281 -14.76 18.03 7.42
CA ASP A 281 -15.32 18.04 6.06
C ASP A 281 -14.59 19.01 5.11
N ASN A 282 -13.91 20.03 5.65
CA ASN A 282 -13.30 21.13 4.88
C ASN A 282 -11.85 21.35 5.32
N TYR A 283 -11.01 20.35 5.13
CA TYR A 283 -9.59 20.49 5.43
C TYR A 283 -8.89 21.30 4.35
N VAL A 284 -8.21 22.37 4.76
CA VAL A 284 -7.34 23.17 3.90
C VAL A 284 -5.90 22.85 4.26
N TYR A 285 -5.15 22.38 3.29
CA TYR A 285 -3.74 22.02 3.50
C TYR A 285 -2.91 23.28 3.81
N PRO A 286 -2.26 23.34 4.99
CA PRO A 286 -1.41 24.47 5.35
C PRO A 286 -0.08 24.46 4.60
N CYS A 287 0.35 23.32 4.08
CA CYS A 287 1.54 23.20 3.25
C CYS A 287 1.28 22.35 2.01
N ASN A 288 2.11 22.55 0.99
CA ASN A 288 1.99 21.89 -0.30
C ASN A 288 3.40 21.45 -0.74
N ASN A 289 3.89 20.34 -0.18
CA ASN A 289 5.17 19.77 -0.57
C ASN A 289 5.02 18.77 -1.74
N GLU A 290 6.13 18.34 -2.31
CA GLU A 290 6.15 17.43 -3.46
C GLU A 290 5.52 16.07 -3.16
N PHE A 291 5.63 15.57 -1.93
CA PHE A 291 5.02 14.31 -1.53
C PHE A 291 3.49 14.41 -1.52
N LEU A 292 2.95 15.47 -0.90
CA LEU A 292 1.49 15.69 -0.87
C LEU A 292 0.92 15.87 -2.28
N GLN A 293 1.67 16.52 -3.17
CA GLN A 293 1.29 16.60 -4.59
C GLN A 293 1.30 15.23 -5.28
N ALA A 294 2.29 14.38 -4.97
CA ALA A 294 2.42 13.05 -5.57
C ALA A 294 1.33 12.09 -5.12
N ILE A 295 0.90 12.11 -3.87
CA ILE A 295 -0.19 11.23 -3.39
C ILE A 295 -1.58 11.72 -3.82
N GLY A 296 -1.76 13.01 -4.05
CA GLY A 296 -3.00 13.62 -4.50
C GLY A 296 -2.88 15.12 -4.41
N LYS A 297 -3.69 15.87 -5.11
CA LYS A 297 -3.61 17.33 -5.06
C LYS A 297 -4.07 17.83 -3.69
N PRO A 298 -3.23 18.61 -2.99
CA PRO A 298 -3.69 19.40 -1.87
C PRO A 298 -4.84 20.31 -2.33
N GLY A 299 -5.86 20.44 -1.52
CA GLY A 299 -7.02 21.24 -1.84
C GLY A 299 -7.99 21.24 -0.66
N ASN A 300 -9.13 21.89 -0.83
CA ASN A 300 -10.18 21.82 0.16
C ASN A 300 -10.99 20.53 -0.06
N HIS A 301 -10.84 19.56 0.83
CA HIS A 301 -11.59 18.30 0.81
C HIS A 301 -11.70 17.71 2.23
N PRO A 302 -12.55 16.70 2.45
CA PRO A 302 -12.64 16.05 3.75
C PRO A 302 -11.33 15.43 4.20
N LEU A 303 -10.97 15.64 5.46
CA LEU A 303 -9.94 14.88 6.16
C LEU A 303 -10.65 13.80 6.97
N MET A 304 -10.50 12.56 6.55
CA MET A 304 -11.13 11.40 7.17
C MET A 304 -10.11 10.57 7.95
N ASP A 305 -10.61 9.83 8.95
CA ASP A 305 -9.80 8.85 9.67
C ASP A 305 -8.62 9.45 10.47
N HIS A 306 -8.66 10.76 10.79
CA HIS A 306 -7.68 11.38 11.67
C HIS A 306 -8.12 11.33 13.13
N ILE A 307 -8.41 10.10 13.59
CA ILE A 307 -8.93 9.80 14.92
C ILE A 307 -7.85 9.08 15.72
N CYS A 308 -7.44 9.69 16.84
CA CYS A 308 -6.45 9.07 17.71
C CYS A 308 -7.08 8.02 18.63
N ARG A 309 -6.42 6.87 18.77
CA ARG A 309 -6.81 5.88 19.78
C ARG A 309 -6.52 6.38 21.20
N LYS A 310 -7.26 5.86 22.16
CA LYS A 310 -6.98 6.13 23.58
C LYS A 310 -5.68 5.45 23.99
N HIS A 311 -4.91 6.12 24.84
CA HIS A 311 -3.72 5.58 25.51
C HIS A 311 -3.86 5.84 27.01
N ASN A 312 -3.40 4.92 27.85
CA ASN A 312 -3.32 5.13 29.28
C ASN A 312 -2.14 6.06 29.63
N ASP A 313 -2.11 6.58 30.87
CA ASP A 313 -1.10 7.56 31.27
C ASP A 313 0.31 6.96 31.29
N THR A 314 0.46 5.69 31.62
CA THR A 314 1.75 4.98 31.62
C THR A 314 2.31 4.87 30.20
N ASP A 315 1.49 4.52 29.20
CA ASP A 315 1.94 4.47 27.81
C ASP A 315 2.30 5.85 27.29
N ARG A 316 1.49 6.87 27.63
CA ARG A 316 1.80 8.26 27.26
C ARG A 316 3.09 8.75 27.88
N GLU A 317 3.38 8.36 29.11
CA GLU A 317 4.64 8.69 29.76
C GLU A 317 5.83 7.98 29.09
N ARG A 318 5.68 6.70 28.73
CA ARG A 318 6.68 5.99 27.91
C ARG A 318 6.99 6.74 26.61
N PHE A 319 5.96 7.19 25.90
CA PHE A 319 6.13 7.93 24.66
C PHE A 319 6.88 9.24 24.90
N ARG A 320 6.48 10.05 25.90
CA ARG A 320 7.15 11.32 26.23
C ARG A 320 8.63 11.12 26.54
N VAL A 321 8.95 10.21 27.44
CA VAL A 321 10.33 9.94 27.85
C VAL A 321 11.19 9.47 26.67
N MET A 322 10.64 8.60 25.80
CA MET A 322 11.35 8.14 24.61
C MET A 322 11.58 9.27 23.60
N ILE A 323 10.59 10.15 23.37
CA ILE A 323 10.70 11.27 22.45
C ILE A 323 11.69 12.32 22.98
N GLU A 324 11.53 12.74 24.23
CA GLU A 324 12.34 13.78 24.88
C GLU A 324 13.84 13.45 24.90
N ASN A 325 14.17 12.20 25.19
CA ASN A 325 15.55 11.76 25.33
C ASN A 325 16.13 11.09 24.07
N HIS A 326 15.37 11.00 22.99
CA HIS A 326 15.73 10.26 21.78
C HIS A 326 16.08 8.77 22.06
N TRP A 327 15.42 8.16 23.03
CA TRP A 327 15.70 6.79 23.44
C TRP A 327 14.94 5.75 22.62
N SER A 328 15.63 4.64 22.38
CA SER A 328 14.99 3.38 22.05
C SER A 328 14.23 2.83 23.26
N PHE A 329 13.33 1.88 23.02
CA PHE A 329 12.60 1.22 24.11
C PHE A 329 13.55 0.53 25.11
N GLY A 330 14.65 -0.07 24.63
CA GLY A 330 15.65 -0.69 25.49
C GLY A 330 16.41 0.31 26.38
N GLU A 331 16.71 1.52 25.88
CA GLU A 331 17.32 2.60 26.66
C GLU A 331 16.36 3.14 27.72
N MET A 332 15.10 3.38 27.32
CA MET A 332 14.05 3.82 28.24
C MET A 332 13.88 2.83 29.41
N ARG A 333 13.81 1.53 29.13
CA ARG A 333 13.69 0.49 30.18
C ARG A 333 14.85 0.51 31.18
N ARG A 334 16.09 0.74 30.71
CA ARG A 334 17.27 0.84 31.57
C ARG A 334 17.24 2.08 32.45
N ALA A 335 16.81 3.21 31.90
CA ALA A 335 16.77 4.50 32.60
C ALA A 335 15.54 4.66 33.50
N ARG A 336 14.40 4.06 33.10
CA ARG A 336 13.11 4.15 33.78
C ARG A 336 12.51 2.74 33.97
N PRO A 337 13.05 1.91 34.89
CA PRO A 337 12.54 0.56 35.17
C PRO A 337 11.07 0.57 35.66
N ASP A 338 10.64 1.67 36.26
CA ASP A 338 9.25 1.91 36.71
C ASP A 338 8.24 1.92 35.52
N LEU A 339 8.72 2.19 34.31
CA LEU A 339 7.93 2.16 33.07
C LEU A 339 8.07 0.85 32.29
N GLU A 340 8.73 -0.17 32.84
CA GLU A 340 8.87 -1.46 32.16
C GLU A 340 7.49 -2.11 31.95
N HIS A 341 7.29 -2.71 30.78
CA HIS A 341 6.08 -3.47 30.45
C HIS A 341 6.27 -4.95 30.79
N GLU A 342 5.26 -5.63 31.33
CA GLU A 342 5.33 -7.04 31.75
C GLU A 342 5.88 -8.00 30.69
N HIS A 343 5.62 -7.71 29.41
CA HIS A 343 6.10 -8.51 28.27
C HIS A 343 7.36 -7.95 27.60
N ALA A 344 7.98 -6.91 28.16
CA ALA A 344 9.11 -6.20 27.54
C ALA A 344 10.35 -7.09 27.28
N ARG A 345 10.53 -8.13 28.10
CA ARG A 345 11.67 -9.05 27.96
C ARG A 345 11.63 -9.92 26.70
N VAL A 346 10.46 -10.01 26.07
CA VAL A 346 10.27 -10.85 24.86
C VAL A 346 10.43 -10.04 23.57
N PHE A 347 10.18 -8.70 23.63
CA PHE A 347 10.13 -7.84 22.44
C PHE A 347 10.76 -6.47 22.68
N ASP A 348 12.08 -6.36 22.51
CA ASP A 348 12.82 -5.10 22.68
C ASP A 348 12.42 -3.97 21.72
N ASN A 349 11.66 -4.28 20.67
CA ASN A 349 11.19 -3.33 19.67
C ASN A 349 9.68 -3.09 19.70
N SER A 350 9.04 -3.33 20.86
CA SER A 350 7.58 -3.16 21.01
C SER A 350 7.13 -1.70 20.88
N TYR A 351 7.97 -0.77 21.30
CA TYR A 351 7.75 0.68 21.26
C TYR A 351 8.77 1.33 20.35
N VAL A 352 8.32 2.09 19.33
CA VAL A 352 9.22 2.74 18.37
C VAL A 352 8.68 4.11 18.00
N VAL A 353 9.47 5.17 18.28
CA VAL A 353 9.21 6.52 17.81
C VAL A 353 9.55 6.61 16.32
N GLN A 354 8.65 7.21 15.53
CA GLN A 354 8.88 7.50 14.12
C GLN A 354 9.40 8.93 14.01
N TRP A 355 10.71 9.08 13.84
CA TRP A 355 11.36 10.40 13.86
C TRP A 355 11.00 11.26 12.65
N TRP A 356 10.91 12.58 12.86
CA TRP A 356 10.52 13.53 11.83
C TRP A 356 11.40 13.47 10.58
N ASP A 357 12.72 13.40 10.76
CA ASP A 357 13.72 13.56 9.71
C ASP A 357 14.09 12.27 8.99
N PHE A 358 13.33 11.19 9.22
CA PHE A 358 13.60 9.89 8.62
C PHE A 358 12.32 9.28 8.01
N PRO A 359 12.46 8.45 6.98
CA PRO A 359 11.35 7.60 6.55
C PRO A 359 10.89 6.68 7.70
N SER A 360 9.60 6.49 7.83
CA SER A 360 9.02 5.58 8.82
C SER A 360 9.53 4.15 8.64
N LYS A 361 9.50 3.37 9.70
CA LYS A 361 9.59 1.90 9.60
C LYS A 361 8.42 1.33 8.81
N THR A 362 8.59 0.10 8.32
CA THR A 362 7.54 -0.62 7.60
C THR A 362 6.25 -0.70 8.41
N ILE A 363 5.17 -0.08 7.92
CA ILE A 363 3.82 -0.26 8.47
C ILE A 363 3.39 -1.72 8.27
N LEU A 364 3.05 -2.38 9.37
CA LEU A 364 2.62 -3.78 9.40
C LEU A 364 1.14 -3.85 9.78
N ALA A 365 0.43 -4.89 9.33
CA ALA A 365 -0.96 -5.13 9.74
C ALA A 365 -1.14 -5.15 11.26
N HIS A 366 -0.09 -5.52 12.01
CA HIS A 366 -0.07 -5.54 13.47
C HIS A 366 -0.36 -4.18 14.13
N ILE A 367 -0.20 -3.06 13.42
CA ILE A 367 -0.57 -1.72 13.89
C ILE A 367 -2.04 -1.66 14.39
N HIS A 368 -2.91 -2.57 13.91
CA HIS A 368 -4.31 -2.63 14.35
C HIS A 368 -4.46 -2.90 15.85
N LYS A 369 -3.49 -3.54 16.52
CA LYS A 369 -3.57 -3.90 17.95
C LYS A 369 -3.42 -2.67 18.84
N ASP A 370 -2.18 -2.24 19.09
CA ASP A 370 -1.84 -1.13 19.98
C ASP A 370 -1.17 0.04 19.26
N GLY A 371 -0.48 -0.22 18.17
CA GLY A 371 0.24 0.78 17.38
C GLY A 371 1.56 1.25 18.00
N PHE A 372 2.04 0.65 19.09
CA PHE A 372 3.21 1.12 19.83
C PHE A 372 4.51 1.13 19.02
N GLN A 373 4.57 0.36 17.94
CA GLN A 373 5.68 0.44 16.99
C GLN A 373 5.64 1.69 16.10
N PHE A 374 4.61 2.55 16.23
CA PHE A 374 4.38 3.73 15.39
C PHE A 374 3.99 4.92 16.26
N ILE A 375 4.88 5.29 17.20
CA ILE A 375 4.70 6.45 18.08
C ILE A 375 4.94 7.71 17.25
N HIS A 376 3.99 8.65 17.33
CA HIS A 376 4.09 9.96 16.69
C HIS A 376 5.25 10.77 17.31
N PRO A 377 6.08 11.46 16.52
CA PRO A 377 7.29 12.11 17.03
C PRO A 377 7.06 13.39 17.83
N ASP A 378 5.85 13.94 17.84
CA ASP A 378 5.53 15.14 18.63
C ASP A 378 5.24 14.78 20.09
N ILE A 379 6.10 15.23 21.00
CA ILE A 379 5.98 15.00 22.43
C ILE A 379 4.68 15.60 23.04
N ALA A 380 4.18 16.70 22.49
CA ALA A 380 2.94 17.34 22.97
C ALA A 380 1.73 16.44 22.73
N GLN A 381 1.76 15.62 21.69
CA GLN A 381 0.68 14.69 21.36
C GLN A 381 0.79 13.37 22.12
N ALA A 382 2.01 12.84 22.37
CA ALA A 382 2.30 11.61 23.11
C ALA A 382 1.30 10.48 22.77
N ARG A 383 1.29 10.03 21.52
CA ARG A 383 0.33 9.09 20.95
C ARG A 383 0.93 8.22 19.84
N THR A 384 0.19 7.27 19.34
CA THR A 384 0.54 6.52 18.12
C THR A 384 -0.13 7.12 16.88
N PHE A 385 0.30 6.71 15.69
CA PHE A 385 -0.28 7.17 14.42
C PHE A 385 -1.78 6.90 14.34
N THR A 386 -2.52 7.85 13.76
CA THR A 386 -3.90 7.68 13.30
C THR A 386 -3.96 6.82 12.04
N VAL A 387 -5.17 6.42 11.63
CA VAL A 387 -5.38 5.70 10.36
C VAL A 387 -4.91 6.54 9.19
N ARG A 388 -5.22 7.86 9.18
CA ARG A 388 -4.82 8.77 8.09
C ARG A 388 -3.29 8.93 8.00
N GLU A 389 -2.61 9.07 9.13
CA GLU A 389 -1.15 9.14 9.15
C GLU A 389 -0.52 7.85 8.62
N ALA A 390 -1.01 6.68 9.07
CA ALA A 390 -0.55 5.40 8.56
C ALA A 390 -0.82 5.24 7.05
N ALA A 391 -1.96 5.72 6.56
CA ALA A 391 -2.30 5.72 5.13
C ALA A 391 -1.34 6.58 4.32
N ARG A 392 -1.02 7.80 4.78
CA ARG A 392 -0.04 8.68 4.13
C ARG A 392 1.37 8.07 4.12
N ILE A 393 1.80 7.42 5.20
CA ILE A 393 3.08 6.70 5.24
C ILE A 393 3.12 5.56 4.21
N GLN A 394 1.98 4.98 3.86
CA GLN A 394 1.82 4.02 2.76
C GLN A 394 1.53 4.71 1.41
N SER A 395 1.65 6.04 1.34
CA SER A 395 1.39 6.87 0.16
C SER A 395 -0.02 6.73 -0.44
N PHE A 396 -1.02 6.36 0.36
CA PHE A 396 -2.42 6.46 -0.06
C PHE A 396 -2.81 7.92 -0.23
N PRO A 397 -3.60 8.25 -1.27
CA PRO A 397 -4.15 9.60 -1.41
C PRO A 397 -5.15 9.92 -0.31
N ASP A 398 -5.30 11.20 0.03
CA ASP A 398 -6.20 11.61 1.12
C ASP A 398 -7.69 11.43 0.77
N ASP A 399 -8.01 11.37 -0.51
CA ASP A 399 -9.36 11.02 -1.00
C ASP A 399 -9.66 9.52 -1.01
N PHE A 400 -8.72 8.68 -0.54
CA PHE A 400 -8.92 7.25 -0.41
C PHE A 400 -9.76 6.93 0.84
N VAL A 401 -10.93 6.33 0.62
CA VAL A 401 -11.90 5.98 1.66
C VAL A 401 -11.68 4.52 2.07
N PHE A 402 -11.38 4.30 3.36
CA PHE A 402 -11.29 2.95 3.92
C PHE A 402 -12.62 2.56 4.58
N CYS A 403 -13.11 1.36 4.31
CA CYS A 403 -14.31 0.78 4.92
C CYS A 403 -13.96 -0.13 6.12
N GLY A 404 -14.95 -0.39 6.97
CA GLY A 404 -14.80 -1.24 8.14
C GLY A 404 -14.42 -0.50 9.42
N SER A 405 -14.12 -1.25 10.48
CA SER A 405 -13.70 -0.73 11.77
C SER A 405 -12.31 -0.09 11.69
N ARG A 406 -11.96 0.72 12.68
CA ARG A 406 -10.58 1.26 12.79
C ARG A 406 -9.51 0.16 12.70
N GLY A 407 -9.77 -0.99 13.30
CA GLY A 407 -8.85 -2.13 13.25
C GLY A 407 -8.70 -2.69 11.84
N ASP A 408 -9.80 -2.79 11.08
CA ASP A 408 -9.79 -3.26 9.70
C ASP A 408 -9.06 -2.28 8.78
N LYS A 409 -9.28 -0.98 8.95
CA LYS A 409 -8.56 0.06 8.20
C LYS A 409 -7.04 -0.02 8.40
N TYR A 410 -6.56 -0.20 9.64
CA TYR A 410 -5.14 -0.40 9.91
C TYR A 410 -4.59 -1.70 9.29
N LYS A 411 -5.35 -2.80 9.31
CA LYS A 411 -4.94 -4.06 8.67
C LYS A 411 -4.81 -3.88 7.15
N GLN A 412 -5.78 -3.24 6.53
CA GLN A 412 -5.79 -2.94 5.10
C GLN A 412 -4.54 -2.15 4.72
N ILE A 413 -4.26 -1.05 5.43
CA ILE A 413 -3.09 -0.19 5.19
C ILE A 413 -1.78 -0.98 5.38
N GLY A 414 -1.65 -1.75 6.46
CA GLY A 414 -0.43 -2.50 6.77
C GLY A 414 -0.11 -3.62 5.79
N ASN A 415 -1.15 -4.24 5.21
CA ASN A 415 -1.01 -5.29 4.19
C ASN A 415 -0.74 -4.73 2.78
N ALA A 416 -1.09 -3.48 2.53
CA ALA A 416 -1.02 -2.90 1.20
C ALA A 416 0.40 -2.75 0.64
N VAL A 417 0.50 -2.80 -0.67
CA VAL A 417 1.64 -2.27 -1.43
C VAL A 417 1.49 -0.73 -1.47
N PRO A 418 2.53 0.05 -1.14
CA PRO A 418 2.46 1.51 -1.19
C PRO A 418 2.12 2.03 -2.58
N CYS A 419 1.16 2.98 -2.67
CA CYS A 419 0.57 3.42 -3.95
C CYS A 419 1.59 4.06 -4.90
N LEU A 420 2.55 4.87 -4.42
CA LEU A 420 3.59 5.45 -5.26
C LEU A 420 4.55 4.40 -5.82
N PHE A 421 4.88 3.37 -5.03
CA PHE A 421 5.68 2.26 -5.53
C PHE A 421 4.91 1.44 -6.57
N ALA A 422 3.64 1.14 -6.30
CA ALA A 422 2.75 0.49 -7.27
C ALA A 422 2.65 1.28 -8.58
N GLU A 423 2.60 2.61 -8.51
CA GLU A 423 2.60 3.47 -9.68
C GLU A 423 3.91 3.39 -10.49
N ALA A 424 5.06 3.29 -9.81
CA ALA A 424 6.35 3.09 -10.49
C ALA A 424 6.40 1.76 -11.24
N LEU A 425 5.87 0.68 -10.64
CA LEU A 425 5.73 -0.63 -11.30
C LEU A 425 4.79 -0.52 -12.51
N ALA A 426 3.62 0.10 -12.34
CA ALA A 426 2.63 0.25 -13.39
C ALA A 426 3.16 1.06 -14.60
N LYS A 427 3.98 2.10 -14.36
CA LYS A 427 4.65 2.86 -15.43
C LYS A 427 5.57 1.98 -16.26
N ALA A 428 6.39 1.14 -15.61
CA ALA A 428 7.30 0.21 -16.29
C ALA A 428 6.53 -0.84 -17.09
N VAL A 429 5.51 -1.44 -16.49
CA VAL A 429 4.62 -2.42 -17.13
C VAL A 429 3.90 -1.82 -18.34
N LYS A 430 3.38 -0.58 -18.22
CA LYS A 430 2.70 0.10 -19.33
C LYS A 430 3.64 0.31 -20.52
N LYS A 431 4.87 0.74 -20.23
CA LYS A 431 5.90 0.91 -21.28
C LYS A 431 6.17 -0.41 -22.00
N ALA A 432 6.35 -1.49 -21.25
CA ALA A 432 6.57 -2.83 -21.83
C ALA A 432 5.39 -3.30 -22.68
N LEU A 433 4.15 -3.13 -22.22
CA LEU A 433 2.94 -3.51 -22.98
C LEU A 433 2.80 -2.72 -24.29
N ILE A 434 3.14 -1.42 -24.27
CA ILE A 434 3.15 -0.58 -25.48
C ILE A 434 4.19 -1.12 -26.48
N GLU A 435 5.37 -1.47 -26.02
CA GLU A 435 6.43 -2.02 -26.85
C GLU A 435 6.04 -3.38 -27.44
N ILE A 436 5.45 -4.26 -26.64
CA ILE A 436 4.92 -5.57 -27.09
C ILE A 436 3.86 -5.40 -28.18
N ASP A 437 2.98 -4.41 -28.07
CA ASP A 437 1.88 -4.21 -29.01
C ASP A 437 2.28 -3.40 -30.26
N SER A 438 3.52 -2.87 -30.31
CA SER A 438 4.01 -2.07 -31.45
C SER A 438 4.61 -2.90 -32.57
N ILE A 439 4.73 -4.20 -32.35
CA ILE A 439 5.28 -5.19 -33.29
C ILE A 439 4.16 -6.08 -33.82
#